data_bfec6bbbabdf7ec546c8f6245925db45
#
_entry.id   bfec6bbbabdf7ec546c8f6245925db45
#
_cell.length_a   1.000
_cell.length_b   1.000
_cell.length_c   1.000
_cell.angle_alpha   90.00
_cell.angle_beta   90.00
_cell.angle_gamma   90.00
#
_symmetry.space_group_name_H-M   'P 1'
#
loop_
_entity.id
_entity.type
_entity.pdbx_description
1 polymer ?
#
loop_
_entity_poly.entity_id
_entity_poly.type
_entity_poly.pdbx_seq_one_letter_code
_entity_poly.pdbx_strand_id
1 'polypeptide(L)'
;DRSLLYRETSRGLIENIYTLRINNMDNQAHQYAVTVEAEQDFRFIGDTLVNVAGGEVFTHLVRLELDPGLLERGNTDITFILQAEDDATIRDTEESRFIGPFIR
;
A
#
# COMPACT_ATOMS: atom_id res chain seq x y z
N ASP A 1 -10.99 1.31 14.70
CA ASP A 1 -11.69 2.15 13.96
C ASP A 1 -12.05 1.56 12.62
N ARG A 2 -13.15 1.84 12.15
CA ARG A 2 -13.63 1.36 10.96
C ARG A 2 -13.12 2.16 9.82
N SER A 3 -11.97 2.71 9.91
CA SER A 3 -11.48 3.58 8.89
C SER A 3 -11.12 2.85 7.60
N LEU A 4 -10.89 1.57 7.64
CA LEU A 4 -10.53 0.83 6.43
C LEU A 4 -11.80 0.37 5.74
N LEU A 5 -12.18 1.13 4.72
CA LEU A 5 -13.39 0.87 3.95
C LEU A 5 -13.01 0.59 2.51
N TYR A 6 -13.90 -0.10 1.83
CA TYR A 6 -13.74 -0.30 0.39
C TYR A 6 -14.82 0.49 -0.34
N ARG A 7 -14.57 0.71 -1.62
CA ARG A 7 -15.61 1.26 -2.47
C ARG A 7 -15.53 0.58 -3.83
N GLU A 8 -16.63 0.64 -4.55
CA GLU A 8 -16.69 0.09 -5.89
C GLU A 8 -16.45 1.21 -6.88
N THR A 9 -15.53 1.00 -7.82
CA THR A 9 -15.23 2.01 -8.81
C THR A 9 -16.26 1.97 -9.94
N SER A 10 -16.20 2.99 -10.81
CA SER A 10 -17.11 3.03 -11.95
C SER A 10 -16.89 1.88 -12.93
N ARG A 11 -15.76 1.20 -12.82
CA ARG A 11 -15.48 0.02 -13.67
C ARG A 11 -15.80 -1.28 -12.95
N GLY A 12 -16.45 -1.22 -11.80
CA GLY A 12 -16.84 -2.42 -11.08
C GLY A 12 -15.72 -3.07 -10.30
N LEU A 13 -14.62 -2.37 -10.07
CA LEU A 13 -13.51 -2.89 -9.28
C LEU A 13 -13.68 -2.49 -7.83
N ILE A 14 -13.12 -3.29 -6.93
CA ILE A 14 -13.10 -2.95 -5.52
C ILE A 14 -11.81 -2.20 -5.25
N GLU A 15 -11.93 -1.07 -4.58
CA GLU A 15 -10.80 -0.19 -4.29
C GLU A 15 -10.67 0.03 -2.80
N ASN A 16 -9.44 -0.07 -2.30
CA ASN A 16 -9.10 0.31 -0.94
C ASN A 16 -8.05 1.42 -1.00
N ILE A 17 -8.14 2.37 -0.08
CA ILE A 17 -7.21 3.49 0.03
C ILE A 17 -6.39 3.30 1.30
N TYR A 18 -5.08 3.44 1.16
CA TYR A 18 -4.16 3.25 2.29
C TYR A 18 -3.34 4.51 2.49
N THR A 19 -3.06 4.80 3.75
CA THR A 19 -2.16 5.88 4.13
C THR A 19 -0.89 5.24 4.67
N LEU A 20 0.22 5.43 3.97
CA LEU A 20 1.51 4.89 4.38
C LEU A 20 2.34 6.03 4.95
N ARG A 21 2.97 5.80 6.08
CA ARG A 21 3.84 6.78 6.72
C ARG A 21 5.27 6.32 6.52
N ILE A 22 6.04 7.12 5.81
CA ILE A 22 7.43 6.81 5.50
C ILE A 22 8.28 7.70 6.39
N ASN A 23 8.97 7.08 7.34
CA ASN A 23 9.79 7.79 8.32
C ASN A 23 11.25 7.62 7.93
N ASN A 24 11.85 8.71 7.43
CA ASN A 24 13.27 8.68 7.09
C ASN A 24 14.06 9.08 8.33
N MET A 25 14.61 8.09 9.03
CA MET A 25 15.34 8.32 10.27
C MET A 25 16.80 8.66 10.02
N ASP A 26 17.25 8.64 8.77
CA ASP A 26 18.59 9.04 8.41
C ASP A 26 18.67 10.57 8.34
N ASN A 27 19.87 11.11 8.36
CA ASN A 27 20.04 12.55 8.20
C ASN A 27 20.19 12.97 6.75
N GLN A 28 20.08 12.02 5.81
CA GLN A 28 20.12 12.29 4.38
C GLN A 28 18.80 11.92 3.74
N ALA A 29 18.47 12.62 2.66
CA ALA A 29 17.28 12.29 1.90
C ALA A 29 17.46 10.96 1.20
N HIS A 30 16.35 10.20 1.10
CA HIS A 30 16.34 8.93 0.38
C HIS A 30 15.12 8.86 -0.51
N GLN A 31 15.28 8.17 -1.63
CA GLN A 31 14.14 7.80 -2.46
C GLN A 31 13.74 6.38 -2.10
N TYR A 32 12.48 6.20 -1.74
CA TYR A 32 11.96 4.90 -1.33
C TYR A 32 11.13 4.29 -2.43
N ALA A 33 11.34 3.01 -2.68
CA ALA A 33 10.48 2.23 -3.55
C ALA A 33 9.38 1.63 -2.69
N VAL A 34 8.14 1.72 -3.17
CA VAL A 34 6.97 1.21 -2.47
C VAL A 34 6.39 0.08 -3.31
N THR A 35 6.28 -1.10 -2.71
CA THR A 35 5.69 -2.25 -3.40
C THR A 35 4.70 -2.93 -2.46
N VAL A 36 3.90 -3.83 -3.01
CA VAL A 36 2.96 -4.60 -2.23
C VAL A 36 3.12 -6.08 -2.56
N GLU A 37 3.08 -6.92 -1.53
CA GLU A 37 3.08 -8.37 -1.67
C GLU A 37 1.76 -8.94 -1.20
N ALA A 38 1.18 -9.83 -1.99
CA ALA A 38 -0.09 -10.46 -1.66
C ALA A 38 -0.29 -11.67 -2.55
N GLU A 39 -1.27 -12.51 -2.18
CA GLU A 39 -1.62 -13.67 -2.99
C GLU A 39 -2.29 -13.29 -4.29
N GLN A 40 -3.02 -12.17 -4.28
CA GLN A 40 -3.72 -11.71 -5.46
C GLN A 40 -2.89 -10.65 -6.17
N ASP A 41 -3.16 -10.49 -7.45
CA ASP A 41 -2.46 -9.52 -8.27
C ASP A 41 -3.22 -8.20 -8.25
N PHE A 42 -2.99 -7.40 -7.23
CA PHE A 42 -3.66 -6.12 -7.08
C PHE A 42 -3.08 -5.09 -8.03
N ARG A 43 -3.95 -4.22 -8.52
CA ARG A 43 -3.49 -3.05 -9.27
C ARG A 43 -3.11 -1.96 -8.29
N PHE A 44 -1.85 -1.55 -8.34
CA PHE A 44 -1.32 -0.52 -7.45
C PHE A 44 -1.47 0.83 -8.14
N ILE A 45 -2.12 1.77 -7.46
CA ILE A 45 -2.33 3.11 -7.98
C ILE A 45 -1.69 4.09 -7.02
N GLY A 46 -0.74 4.86 -7.53
CA GLY A 46 0.02 5.82 -6.75
C GLY A 46 1.47 5.77 -7.16
N ASP A 47 2.25 6.69 -6.62
CA ASP A 47 3.67 6.71 -6.92
C ASP A 47 4.37 5.55 -6.24
N THR A 48 5.22 4.88 -6.99
CA THR A 48 6.02 3.77 -6.46
C THR A 48 7.39 4.23 -6.00
N LEU A 49 7.75 5.48 -6.29
CA LEU A 49 9.00 6.06 -5.83
C LEU A 49 8.68 7.37 -5.11
N VAL A 50 9.16 7.51 -3.89
CA VAL A 50 8.83 8.64 -3.03
C VAL A 50 10.10 9.19 -2.42
N ASN A 51 10.33 10.49 -2.57
CA ASN A 51 11.48 11.15 -1.97
C ASN A 51 11.10 11.67 -0.58
N VAL A 52 11.91 11.34 0.42
CA VAL A 52 11.68 11.81 1.79
C VAL A 52 12.96 12.43 2.31
N ALA A 53 12.87 13.69 2.74
CA ALA A 53 14.01 14.40 3.29
C ALA A 53 14.49 13.75 4.58
N GLY A 54 15.76 13.96 4.90
CA GLY A 54 16.33 13.39 6.11
C GLY A 54 15.60 13.87 7.35
N GLY A 55 15.29 12.96 8.25
CA GLY A 55 14.63 13.28 9.49
C GLY A 55 13.14 13.57 9.38
N GLU A 56 12.54 13.37 8.20
CA GLU A 56 11.14 13.72 7.99
C GLU A 56 10.26 12.49 7.87
N VAL A 57 8.98 12.70 8.12
CA VAL A 57 7.95 11.69 7.92
C VAL A 57 7.08 12.16 6.77
N PHE A 58 6.89 11.30 5.78
CA PHE A 58 6.08 11.60 4.62
C PHE A 58 4.84 10.71 4.65
N THR A 59 3.67 11.32 4.46
CA THR A 59 2.41 10.58 4.38
C THR A 59 2.08 10.37 2.91
N HIS A 60 1.98 9.11 2.52
CA HIS A 60 1.78 8.73 1.13
C HIS A 60 0.49 7.96 0.99
N LEU A 61 -0.39 8.44 0.12
CA LEU A 61 -1.65 7.76 -0.15
C LEU A 61 -1.49 6.85 -1.35
N VAL A 62 -1.89 5.60 -1.19
CA VAL A 62 -1.89 4.64 -2.29
C VAL A 62 -3.24 3.95 -2.34
N ARG A 63 -3.57 3.41 -3.50
CA ARG A 63 -4.81 2.67 -3.68
C ARG A 63 -4.50 1.32 -4.30
N LEU A 64 -5.25 0.33 -3.89
CA LEU A 64 -5.21 -0.98 -4.51
C LEU A 64 -6.59 -1.28 -5.08
N GLU A 65 -6.62 -1.85 -6.27
CA GLU A 65 -7.86 -2.27 -6.93
C GLU A 65 -7.80 -3.73 -7.25
N LEU A 66 -8.95 -4.39 -7.17
CA LEU A 66 -9.06 -5.81 -7.50
C LEU A 66 -10.44 -6.08 -8.07
N ASP A 67 -10.49 -6.95 -9.08
CA ASP A 67 -11.75 -7.44 -9.61
C ASP A 67 -12.46 -8.25 -8.51
N PRO A 68 -13.72 -7.93 -8.18
CA PRO A 68 -14.41 -8.64 -7.11
C PRO A 68 -14.52 -10.14 -7.36
N GLY A 69 -14.47 -10.57 -8.62
CA GLY A 69 -14.47 -12.00 -8.92
C GLY A 69 -13.24 -12.73 -8.43
N LEU A 70 -12.17 -12.02 -8.10
CA LEU A 70 -10.94 -12.62 -7.58
C LEU A 70 -10.89 -12.64 -6.06
N LEU A 71 -11.86 -12.02 -5.40
CA LEU A 71 -11.92 -12.04 -3.94
C LEU A 71 -12.53 -13.35 -3.48
N GLU A 72 -11.79 -14.09 -2.67
CA GLU A 72 -12.29 -15.36 -2.13
C GLU A 72 -12.93 -15.19 -0.77
N ARG A 73 -12.67 -14.05 -0.13
CA ARG A 73 -13.22 -13.79 1.20
C ARG A 73 -13.28 -12.29 1.39
N GLY A 74 -13.87 -11.84 2.49
CA GLY A 74 -14.08 -10.44 2.76
C GLY A 74 -12.82 -9.64 3.00
N ASN A 75 -11.71 -10.30 3.31
CA ASN A 75 -10.44 -9.60 3.43
C ASN A 75 -9.31 -10.52 3.01
N THR A 76 -8.22 -9.89 2.60
CA THR A 76 -7.02 -10.57 2.12
C THR A 76 -5.82 -9.88 2.74
N ASP A 77 -4.89 -10.65 3.28
CA ASP A 77 -3.69 -10.08 3.87
C ASP A 77 -2.78 -9.55 2.78
N ILE A 78 -2.22 -8.37 3.02
CA ILE A 78 -1.25 -7.76 2.14
C ILE A 78 -0.12 -7.20 2.97
N THR A 79 1.04 -6.99 2.34
CA THR A 79 2.19 -6.39 3.00
C THR A 79 2.76 -5.33 2.08
N PHE A 80 2.85 -4.11 2.60
CA PHE A 80 3.55 -3.04 1.89
C PHE A 80 5.02 -3.09 2.26
N ILE A 81 5.88 -2.88 1.27
CA ILE A 81 7.33 -2.90 1.45
C ILE A 81 7.88 -1.55 1.03
N LEU A 82 8.67 -0.95 1.91
CA LEU A 82 9.36 0.30 1.66
C LEU A 82 10.86 0.03 1.71
N GLN A 83 11.56 0.40 0.67
CA GLN A 83 13.00 0.18 0.61
C GLN A 83 13.68 1.35 -0.06
N ALA A 84 14.73 1.86 0.58
CA ALA A 84 15.50 2.96 -0.01
C ALA A 84 16.23 2.45 -1.25
N GLU A 85 16.20 3.27 -2.31
CA GLU A 85 16.80 2.88 -3.58
C GLU A 85 18.32 2.83 -3.50
N ASP A 86 18.91 3.70 -2.68
CA ASP A 86 20.36 3.80 -2.58
C ASP A 86 20.95 2.95 -1.45
N ASP A 87 20.10 2.31 -0.64
CA ASP A 87 20.58 1.51 0.49
C ASP A 87 19.56 0.43 0.82
N ALA A 88 19.81 -0.77 0.35
CA ALA A 88 18.87 -1.88 0.53
C ALA A 88 18.72 -2.29 1.98
N THR A 89 19.60 -1.87 2.88
CA THR A 89 19.46 -2.19 4.29
C THR A 89 18.41 -1.31 4.95
N ILE A 90 18.02 -0.20 4.30
CA ILE A 90 16.95 0.66 4.81
C ILE A 90 15.66 0.13 4.19
N ARG A 91 14.98 -0.71 4.96
CA ARG A 91 13.81 -1.42 4.48
C ARG A 91 12.83 -1.58 5.63
N ASP A 92 11.56 -1.36 5.32
CA ASP A 92 10.50 -1.50 6.30
C ASP A 92 9.31 -2.18 5.64
N THR A 93 8.50 -2.85 6.44
CA THR A 93 7.29 -3.49 5.94
C THR A 93 6.12 -3.11 6.82
N GLU A 94 4.95 -3.07 6.22
CA GLU A 94 3.73 -2.78 6.97
C GLU A 94 2.65 -3.75 6.51
N GLU A 95 2.14 -4.54 7.44
CA GLU A 95 1.07 -5.47 7.14
C GLU A 95 -0.26 -4.77 7.19
N SER A 96 -1.15 -5.14 6.26
CA SER A 96 -2.47 -4.56 6.19
C SER A 96 -3.42 -5.58 5.58
N ARG A 97 -4.59 -5.14 5.19
CA ARG A 97 -5.59 -6.00 4.59
C ARG A 97 -6.31 -5.30 3.47
N PHE A 98 -6.70 -6.08 2.48
CA PHE A 98 -7.59 -5.60 1.43
C PHE A 98 -8.99 -6.09 1.77
N ILE A 99 -9.95 -5.17 1.85
CA ILE A 99 -11.30 -5.45 2.30
C ILE A 99 -12.25 -5.28 1.12
N GLY A 100 -13.19 -6.19 1.00
CA GLY A 100 -14.20 -6.12 -0.04
C GLY A 100 -15.50 -6.71 0.44
N PRO A 101 -16.49 -6.74 -0.44
CA PRO A 101 -17.75 -7.34 -0.07
C PRO A 101 -17.57 -8.82 0.21
N PHE A 102 -18.27 -9.31 1.22
CA PHE A 102 -18.25 -10.72 1.52
C PHE A 102 -19.26 -11.41 0.59
N ILE A 103 -18.76 -12.31 -0.22
CA ILE A 103 -19.58 -13.00 -1.21
C ILE A 103 -19.78 -14.45 -0.78
N ARG A 104 -21.02 -14.88 -0.84
CA ARG A 104 -21.35 -16.21 -0.44
C ARG A 104 -21.59 -17.13 -1.61
#